data_5294749d80b82f854552131c0a2bd473
#
_entry.id   5294749d80b82f854552131c0a2bd473
#
_cell.length_a   1.000
_cell.length_b   1.000
_cell.length_c   1.000
_cell.angle_alpha   90.00
_cell.angle_beta   90.00
_cell.angle_gamma   90.00
#
_symmetry.space_group_name_H-M   'P 1'
#
loop_
_entity.id
_entity.type
_entity.pdbx_description
1 polymer ?
#
loop_
_entity_poly.entity_id
_entity_poly.type
_entity_poly.pdbx_seq_one_letter_code
_entity_poly.pdbx_strand_id
1 'polypeptide(L)'
;MHSSNVSTHGMAVAPHHLASQSALAILREGGSAIEAMVAAAAAIAVVYPHMNGLGGDGFWLIVPPEGDPIAIDASGAAGSLATLEAYVGQQHIPHRGPQAALTVAGTVSGWDEALRISRDLTGRALPVARLLADAIGYAEDGIPVTASQAHATASKLEELRHQPGFSETWLVAGEAPRPGSRFRQPALAGTLRMLASDGLDSFYRGPLAERLAQGMAALGMPVTLGDLQAHRARRPAPLTLQHQQGTLWNLAPPTQGLVSLAILGITDRLKMADADDAQTVHRIVEATKRAFALRDAHITDPRHLDVDVQQLLTPEALQPLADSIDDASASPWGGGKGPGDTVWMGVVDNSGLAVSFIQSIYHEFGSGVVLPDTGIVWQNRGAAFSLDPQHLLALAPGKQPFHTLNPAAARLNDGRVMVYGSMGGDGQPQTQAALFTRYILQGVPLQESISRPRWLLGRTWGQSSDSLKLEGRFASACIARLRELGHDVEVLADFSEAMGHAGAIVRHPNGLLEGATDPRSNGAAAGY
;
A
#
# COMPACT_ATOMS: atom_id res chain seq x y z
N MET A 1 9.47 -12.23 23.07
CA MET A 1 8.48 -12.04 21.99
C MET A 1 7.55 -10.89 22.40
N HIS A 2 7.31 -9.91 21.54
CA HIS A 2 6.31 -8.88 21.82
C HIS A 2 4.91 -9.51 21.69
N SER A 3 4.00 -9.18 22.61
CA SER A 3 2.59 -9.54 22.52
C SER A 3 1.83 -8.52 21.68
N SER A 4 0.66 -8.89 21.15
CA SER A 4 -0.28 -7.93 20.55
C SER A 4 -0.72 -6.88 21.59
N ASN A 5 -0.98 -5.66 21.15
CA ASN A 5 -1.63 -4.66 22.00
C ASN A 5 -3.15 -4.90 21.97
N VAL A 6 -3.77 -4.79 23.15
CA VAL A 6 -5.23 -4.98 23.32
C VAL A 6 -5.83 -3.70 23.89
N SER A 7 -7.00 -3.32 23.38
CA SER A 7 -7.75 -2.14 23.84
C SER A 7 -9.26 -2.38 23.78
N THR A 8 -10.03 -1.44 24.34
CA THR A 8 -11.49 -1.57 24.50
C THR A 8 -12.30 -0.52 23.75
N HIS A 9 -11.68 0.58 23.30
CA HIS A 9 -12.40 1.72 22.71
C HIS A 9 -11.98 2.04 21.27
N GLY A 10 -10.69 1.96 20.98
CA GLY A 10 -10.18 2.25 19.66
C GLY A 10 -8.75 1.72 19.48
N MET A 11 -8.38 1.45 18.22
CA MET A 11 -7.06 0.93 17.85
C MET A 11 -6.62 1.52 16.52
N ALA A 12 -5.36 1.95 16.47
CA ALA A 12 -4.69 2.36 15.23
C ALA A 12 -3.35 1.63 15.07
N VAL A 13 -3.08 1.15 13.87
CA VAL A 13 -1.80 0.50 13.49
C VAL A 13 -1.24 1.21 12.27
N ALA A 14 0.02 1.63 12.35
CA ALA A 14 0.73 2.25 11.24
C ALA A 14 2.22 1.85 11.28
N PRO A 15 2.96 1.92 10.15
CA PRO A 15 4.38 1.58 10.09
C PRO A 15 5.31 2.65 10.70
N HIS A 16 4.76 3.75 11.20
CA HIS A 16 5.45 4.74 12.02
C HIS A 16 4.60 5.15 13.22
N HIS A 17 5.19 5.12 14.42
CA HIS A 17 4.47 5.33 15.68
C HIS A 17 3.76 6.69 15.76
N LEU A 18 4.31 7.77 15.17
CA LEU A 18 3.69 9.10 15.18
C LEU A 18 2.37 9.11 14.39
N ALA A 19 2.25 8.35 13.31
CA ALA A 19 0.99 8.23 12.57
C ALA A 19 -0.07 7.48 13.39
N SER A 20 0.30 6.41 14.09
CA SER A 20 -0.61 5.71 15.02
C SER A 20 -1.07 6.63 16.16
N GLN A 21 -0.19 7.49 16.67
CA GLN A 21 -0.51 8.46 17.73
C GLN A 21 -1.47 9.54 17.22
N SER A 22 -1.28 10.05 15.99
CA SER A 22 -2.19 11.04 15.39
C SER A 22 -3.60 10.45 15.21
N ALA A 23 -3.71 9.20 14.74
CA ALA A 23 -5.00 8.51 14.68
C ALA A 23 -5.63 8.34 16.07
N LEU A 24 -4.83 7.92 17.07
CA LEU A 24 -5.29 7.71 18.44
C LEU A 24 -5.81 9.01 19.09
N ALA A 25 -5.18 10.15 18.80
CA ALA A 25 -5.64 11.44 19.28
C ALA A 25 -7.06 11.75 18.77
N ILE A 26 -7.31 11.54 17.47
CA ILE A 26 -8.63 11.74 16.85
C ILE A 26 -9.67 10.77 17.43
N LEU A 27 -9.33 9.50 17.63
CA LEU A 27 -10.23 8.52 18.25
C LEU A 27 -10.62 8.92 19.68
N ARG A 28 -9.67 9.41 20.49
CA ARG A 28 -9.92 9.89 21.85
C ARG A 28 -10.78 11.15 21.90
N GLU A 29 -10.76 11.97 20.87
CA GLU A 29 -11.64 13.14 20.71
C GLU A 29 -13.04 12.75 20.23
N GLY A 30 -13.31 11.45 20.01
CA GLY A 30 -14.59 10.93 19.53
C GLY A 30 -14.75 10.99 18.01
N GLY A 31 -13.66 11.17 17.27
CA GLY A 31 -13.65 11.05 15.82
C GLY A 31 -13.87 9.59 15.37
N SER A 32 -14.37 9.42 14.14
CA SER A 32 -14.56 8.11 13.51
C SER A 32 -13.23 7.47 13.11
N ALA A 33 -13.24 6.16 12.85
CA ALA A 33 -12.08 5.46 12.29
C ALA A 33 -11.61 6.08 10.96
N ILE A 34 -12.52 6.63 10.16
CA ILE A 34 -12.19 7.29 8.89
C ILE A 34 -11.45 8.61 9.15
N GLU A 35 -11.96 9.46 10.05
CA GLU A 35 -11.31 10.72 10.41
C GLU A 35 -9.92 10.48 11.03
N ALA A 36 -9.82 9.49 11.91
CA ALA A 36 -8.55 9.07 12.48
C ALA A 36 -7.57 8.57 11.43
N MET A 37 -8.05 7.83 10.42
CA MET A 37 -7.23 7.38 9.30
C MET A 37 -6.73 8.56 8.45
N VAL A 38 -7.54 9.59 8.19
CA VAL A 38 -7.09 10.80 7.46
C VAL A 38 -5.98 11.50 8.23
N ALA A 39 -6.10 11.62 9.56
CA ALA A 39 -5.04 12.21 10.37
C ALA A 39 -3.74 11.37 10.34
N ALA A 40 -3.86 10.03 10.42
CA ALA A 40 -2.72 9.13 10.23
C ALA A 40 -2.09 9.25 8.84
N ALA A 41 -2.92 9.33 7.77
CA ALA A 41 -2.47 9.45 6.40
C ALA A 41 -1.72 10.76 6.12
N ALA A 42 -2.18 11.86 6.70
CA ALA A 42 -1.47 13.13 6.64
C ALA A 42 -0.15 13.08 7.44
N ALA A 43 -0.19 12.52 8.65
CA ALA A 43 1.00 12.38 9.49
C ALA A 43 2.05 11.49 8.84
N ILE A 44 1.67 10.31 8.31
CA ILE A 44 2.63 9.37 7.69
C ILE A 44 3.29 9.96 6.45
N ALA A 45 2.59 10.82 5.69
CA ALA A 45 3.17 11.53 4.54
C ALA A 45 4.31 12.47 4.94
N VAL A 46 4.34 12.91 6.20
CA VAL A 46 5.40 13.76 6.77
C VAL A 46 6.48 12.93 7.45
N VAL A 47 6.09 11.93 8.25
CA VAL A 47 7.04 11.20 9.13
C VAL A 47 7.70 10.00 8.46
N TYR A 48 7.18 9.55 7.30
CA TYR A 48 7.72 8.45 6.51
C TYR A 48 7.75 8.80 5.00
N PRO A 49 8.37 9.94 4.65
CA PRO A 49 8.13 10.63 3.38
C PRO A 49 8.79 9.97 2.16
N HIS A 50 9.71 9.02 2.38
CA HIS A 50 10.36 8.28 1.30
C HIS A 50 9.45 7.21 0.66
N MET A 51 8.37 6.79 1.34
CA MET A 51 7.49 5.71 0.87
C MET A 51 6.10 6.18 0.43
N ASN A 52 5.68 7.37 0.84
CA ASN A 52 4.35 7.89 0.55
C ASN A 52 4.31 9.42 0.60
N GLY A 53 3.21 10.02 0.16
CA GLY A 53 3.04 11.48 0.17
C GLY A 53 1.77 11.95 -0.52
N LEU A 54 1.53 13.26 -0.47
CA LEU A 54 0.37 13.90 -1.10
C LEU A 54 0.39 13.76 -2.62
N GLY A 55 1.57 13.65 -3.22
CA GLY A 55 1.76 13.47 -4.66
C GLY A 55 1.63 12.01 -5.12
N GLY A 56 1.02 11.15 -4.34
CA GLY A 56 0.79 9.73 -4.61
C GLY A 56 -0.67 9.33 -4.76
N ASP A 57 -0.93 8.04 -4.61
CA ASP A 57 -2.25 7.44 -4.68
C ASP A 57 -2.62 6.74 -3.37
N GLY A 58 -3.92 6.54 -3.12
CA GLY A 58 -4.42 5.86 -1.94
C GLY A 58 -5.65 4.99 -2.22
N PHE A 59 -5.79 3.90 -1.47
CA PHE A 59 -6.92 2.97 -1.58
C PHE A 59 -7.47 2.65 -0.20
N TRP A 60 -8.79 2.65 -0.09
CA TRP A 60 -9.51 2.45 1.16
C TRP A 60 -10.43 1.25 1.06
N LEU A 61 -10.48 0.48 2.14
CA LEU A 61 -11.52 -0.51 2.37
C LEU A 61 -12.11 -0.21 3.75
N ILE A 62 -13.33 0.30 3.76
CA ILE A 62 -14.06 0.73 4.94
C ILE A 62 -15.08 -0.35 5.25
N VAL A 63 -15.04 -0.92 6.45
CA VAL A 63 -15.93 -2.00 6.90
C VAL A 63 -16.81 -1.46 8.01
N PRO A 64 -18.07 -1.06 7.72
CA PRO A 64 -19.02 -0.66 8.74
C PRO A 64 -19.31 -1.82 9.69
N PRO A 65 -19.79 -1.56 10.94
CA PRO A 65 -20.22 -2.62 11.87
C PRO A 65 -21.27 -3.54 11.23
N GLU A 66 -22.17 -2.96 10.47
CA GLU A 66 -23.24 -3.64 9.72
C GLU A 66 -23.21 -3.19 8.25
N GLY A 67 -23.73 -4.04 7.36
CA GLY A 67 -23.78 -3.77 5.92
C GLY A 67 -22.50 -4.14 5.18
N ASP A 68 -22.45 -3.76 3.91
CA ASP A 68 -21.36 -4.12 3.00
C ASP A 68 -20.15 -3.17 3.13
N PRO A 69 -18.94 -3.67 2.91
CA PRO A 69 -17.76 -2.83 2.85
C PRO A 69 -17.81 -1.83 1.70
N ILE A 70 -17.22 -0.66 1.93
CA ILE A 70 -17.11 0.43 0.95
C ILE A 70 -15.64 0.54 0.53
N ALA A 71 -15.40 0.47 -0.78
CA ALA A 71 -14.07 0.70 -1.34
C ALA A 71 -13.95 2.11 -1.91
N ILE A 72 -12.74 2.71 -1.77
CA ILE A 72 -12.39 3.94 -2.50
C ILE A 72 -11.13 3.65 -3.30
N ASP A 73 -11.21 3.90 -4.60
CA ASP A 73 -10.08 3.99 -5.51
C ASP A 73 -9.74 5.48 -5.72
N ALA A 74 -8.68 5.91 -5.08
CA ALA A 74 -8.12 7.24 -5.22
C ALA A 74 -6.77 7.14 -5.95
N SER A 75 -6.80 6.57 -7.16
CA SER A 75 -5.65 6.52 -8.06
C SER A 75 -5.84 7.41 -9.27
N GLY A 76 -4.76 8.07 -9.67
CA GLY A 76 -4.77 8.99 -10.79
C GLY A 76 -4.52 8.29 -12.13
N ALA A 77 -5.16 8.82 -13.18
CA ALA A 77 -4.91 8.41 -14.55
C ALA A 77 -3.68 9.10 -15.14
N ALA A 78 -3.15 8.56 -16.25
CA ALA A 78 -2.13 9.21 -17.06
C ALA A 78 -2.62 10.59 -17.56
N GLY A 79 -1.78 11.60 -17.47
CA GLY A 79 -2.09 12.96 -17.92
C GLY A 79 -2.36 13.03 -19.42
N SER A 80 -3.03 14.07 -19.85
CA SER A 80 -3.44 14.29 -21.25
C SER A 80 -2.25 14.41 -22.21
N LEU A 81 -1.06 14.79 -21.72
CA LEU A 81 0.17 14.89 -22.50
C LEU A 81 1.02 13.60 -22.46
N ALA A 82 0.60 12.58 -21.70
CA ALA A 82 1.32 11.30 -21.59
C ALA A 82 0.92 10.36 -22.74
N THR A 83 1.40 10.64 -23.93
CA THR A 83 1.16 9.84 -25.15
C THR A 83 2.36 8.95 -25.48
N LEU A 84 2.16 7.90 -26.29
CA LEU A 84 3.27 7.06 -26.78
C LEU A 84 4.31 7.86 -27.56
N GLU A 85 3.88 8.89 -28.31
CA GLU A 85 4.75 9.78 -29.08
C GLU A 85 5.70 10.59 -28.18
N ALA A 86 5.26 10.95 -26.96
CA ALA A 86 6.10 11.65 -25.99
C ALA A 86 7.29 10.80 -25.48
N TYR A 87 7.22 9.48 -25.68
CA TYR A 87 8.25 8.51 -25.24
C TYR A 87 8.96 7.81 -26.42
N VAL A 88 8.86 8.36 -27.64
CA VAL A 88 9.56 7.80 -28.82
C VAL A 88 11.06 7.70 -28.55
N GLY A 89 11.64 6.54 -28.86
CA GLY A 89 13.06 6.24 -28.66
C GLY A 89 13.39 5.69 -27.26
N GLN A 90 12.42 5.60 -26.35
CA GLN A 90 12.57 4.94 -25.05
C GLN A 90 12.10 3.49 -25.13
N GLN A 91 12.76 2.59 -24.39
CA GLN A 91 12.34 1.18 -24.28
C GLN A 91 11.25 0.99 -23.20
N HIS A 92 11.27 1.84 -22.18
CA HIS A 92 10.32 1.83 -21.07
C HIS A 92 10.19 3.25 -20.51
N ILE A 93 9.13 3.49 -19.78
CA ILE A 93 8.92 4.76 -19.08
C ILE A 93 10.01 4.92 -18.02
N PRO A 94 10.66 6.11 -17.91
CA PRO A 94 11.67 6.36 -16.90
C PRO A 94 11.15 6.11 -15.49
N HIS A 95 12.02 5.65 -14.60
CA HIS A 95 11.65 5.52 -13.18
C HIS A 95 11.79 6.84 -12.41
N ARG A 96 12.58 7.80 -12.91
CA ARG A 96 12.86 9.08 -12.25
C ARG A 96 12.69 10.25 -13.23
N GLY A 97 12.46 11.40 -12.64
CA GLY A 97 12.35 12.67 -13.37
C GLY A 97 10.94 13.03 -13.82
N PRO A 98 10.79 14.19 -14.50
CA PRO A 98 9.48 14.72 -14.88
C PRO A 98 8.66 13.78 -15.77
N GLN A 99 9.29 13.01 -16.66
CA GLN A 99 8.60 12.06 -17.53
C GLN A 99 8.13 10.79 -16.78
N ALA A 100 8.68 10.49 -15.59
CA ALA A 100 8.18 9.45 -14.72
C ALA A 100 6.91 9.89 -13.95
N ALA A 101 6.78 11.19 -13.74
CA ALA A 101 5.69 11.83 -12.98
C ALA A 101 4.48 12.12 -13.90
N LEU A 102 3.96 11.08 -14.57
CA LEU A 102 3.01 11.20 -15.66
C LEU A 102 1.55 10.95 -15.28
N THR A 103 1.27 10.55 -14.04
CA THR A 103 -0.10 10.30 -13.56
C THR A 103 -0.54 11.39 -12.58
N VAL A 104 -1.83 11.67 -12.53
CA VAL A 104 -2.42 12.53 -11.49
C VAL A 104 -2.23 11.87 -10.13
N ALA A 105 -1.99 12.65 -9.08
CA ALA A 105 -1.95 12.15 -7.72
C ALA A 105 -3.36 12.08 -7.12
N GLY A 106 -3.75 10.92 -6.60
CA GLY A 106 -5.11 10.70 -6.11
C GLY A 106 -5.27 10.76 -4.58
N THR A 107 -4.19 10.66 -3.80
CA THR A 107 -4.22 10.53 -2.33
C THR A 107 -5.19 11.49 -1.65
N VAL A 108 -5.10 12.80 -1.94
CA VAL A 108 -5.90 13.83 -1.28
C VAL A 108 -7.39 13.73 -1.64
N SER A 109 -7.72 13.31 -2.88
CA SER A 109 -9.12 13.05 -3.28
C SER A 109 -9.71 11.87 -2.51
N GLY A 110 -8.89 10.88 -2.18
CA GLY A 110 -9.30 9.74 -1.34
C GLY A 110 -9.62 10.18 0.08
N TRP A 111 -8.84 11.10 0.65
CA TRP A 111 -9.14 11.67 1.97
C TRP A 111 -10.47 12.44 1.96
N ASP A 112 -10.70 13.27 0.94
CA ASP A 112 -11.95 14.04 0.81
C ASP A 112 -13.17 13.13 0.69
N GLU A 113 -13.07 12.10 -0.17
CA GLU A 113 -14.13 11.13 -0.38
C GLU A 113 -14.41 10.29 0.87
N ALA A 114 -13.35 9.86 1.59
CA ALA A 114 -13.49 9.14 2.85
C ALA A 114 -14.19 10.00 3.92
N LEU A 115 -13.86 11.30 4.02
CA LEU A 115 -14.53 12.21 4.95
C LEU A 115 -16.01 12.45 4.60
N ARG A 116 -16.39 12.41 3.31
CA ARG A 116 -17.81 12.43 2.91
C ARG A 116 -18.53 11.18 3.41
N ILE A 117 -17.93 9.99 3.21
CA ILE A 117 -18.46 8.73 3.74
C ILE A 117 -18.58 8.78 5.27
N SER A 118 -17.57 9.28 5.98
CA SER A 118 -17.60 9.42 7.43
C SER A 118 -18.80 10.25 7.89
N ARG A 119 -19.04 11.37 7.23
CA ARG A 119 -20.16 12.26 7.52
C ARG A 119 -21.52 11.59 7.27
N ASP A 120 -21.63 10.86 6.16
CA ASP A 120 -22.85 10.11 5.81
C ASP A 120 -23.14 9.01 6.84
N LEU A 121 -22.11 8.31 7.33
CA LEU A 121 -22.25 7.21 8.30
C LEU A 121 -22.49 7.72 9.74
N THR A 122 -21.88 8.82 10.14
CA THR A 122 -21.85 9.25 11.56
C THR A 122 -22.70 10.47 11.86
N GLY A 123 -23.10 11.23 10.84
CA GLY A 123 -23.80 12.51 10.98
C GLY A 123 -22.94 13.64 11.56
N ARG A 124 -21.62 13.42 11.70
CA ARG A 124 -20.67 14.37 12.30
C ARG A 124 -19.44 14.53 11.41
N ALA A 125 -18.69 15.62 11.62
CA ALA A 125 -17.40 15.82 10.98
C ALA A 125 -16.50 16.69 11.85
N LEU A 126 -15.28 16.24 12.08
CA LEU A 126 -14.23 17.08 12.62
C LEU A 126 -13.70 18.03 11.53
N PRO A 127 -13.28 19.25 11.88
CA PRO A 127 -12.66 20.16 10.91
C PRO A 127 -11.41 19.57 10.28
N VAL A 128 -11.23 19.73 8.96
CA VAL A 128 -10.02 19.29 8.25
C VAL A 128 -8.76 19.85 8.92
N ALA A 129 -8.82 21.11 9.40
CA ALA A 129 -7.71 21.73 10.12
C ALA A 129 -7.29 20.95 11.38
N ARG A 130 -8.26 20.30 12.09
CA ARG A 130 -7.92 19.44 13.25
C ARG A 130 -7.25 18.14 12.77
N LEU A 131 -7.75 17.53 11.71
CA LEU A 131 -7.20 16.27 11.18
C LEU A 131 -5.77 16.43 10.66
N LEU A 132 -5.43 17.60 10.12
CA LEU A 132 -4.10 17.88 9.58
C LEU A 132 -3.14 18.52 10.61
N ALA A 133 -3.61 18.85 11.83
CA ALA A 133 -2.83 19.62 12.80
C ALA A 133 -1.50 18.94 13.18
N ASP A 134 -1.51 17.63 13.44
CA ASP A 134 -0.30 16.90 13.82
C ASP A 134 0.70 16.86 12.65
N ALA A 135 0.22 16.59 11.43
CA ALA A 135 1.06 16.58 10.23
C ALA A 135 1.72 17.95 9.98
N ILE A 136 0.98 19.05 10.17
CA ILE A 136 1.50 20.42 10.08
C ILE A 136 2.59 20.63 11.13
N GLY A 137 2.33 20.28 12.39
CA GLY A 137 3.30 20.40 13.46
C GLY A 137 4.57 19.60 13.21
N TYR A 138 4.45 18.34 12.78
CA TYR A 138 5.60 17.49 12.42
C TYR A 138 6.43 18.07 11.27
N ALA A 139 5.78 18.62 10.25
CA ALA A 139 6.48 19.22 9.13
C ALA A 139 7.22 20.51 9.51
N GLU A 140 6.69 21.32 10.43
CA GLU A 140 7.29 22.58 10.90
C GLU A 140 8.37 22.40 11.94
N ASP A 141 8.04 21.68 13.02
CA ASP A 141 8.94 21.51 14.16
C ASP A 141 10.03 20.49 13.83
N GLY A 142 9.77 19.60 12.86
CA GLY A 142 10.66 18.57 12.41
C GLY A 142 10.46 17.24 13.13
N ILE A 143 10.85 16.19 12.46
CA ILE A 143 10.77 14.80 12.88
C ILE A 143 12.17 14.18 13.01
N PRO A 144 12.35 13.12 13.81
CA PRO A 144 13.56 12.34 13.76
C PRO A 144 13.61 11.52 12.45
N VAL A 145 14.72 11.62 11.70
CA VAL A 145 14.96 10.79 10.52
C VAL A 145 15.03 9.32 10.93
N THR A 146 14.25 8.47 10.29
CA THR A 146 14.31 7.01 10.52
C THR A 146 15.54 6.40 9.85
N ALA A 147 15.97 5.21 10.32
CA ALA A 147 17.04 4.47 9.66
C ALA A 147 16.65 4.10 8.22
N SER A 148 15.39 3.75 7.97
CA SER A 148 14.84 3.45 6.64
C SER A 148 14.94 4.65 5.71
N GLN A 149 14.49 5.86 6.14
CA GLN A 149 14.62 7.09 5.35
C GLN A 149 16.08 7.41 5.02
N ALA A 150 16.99 7.35 6.00
CA ALA A 150 18.40 7.64 5.81
C ALA A 150 19.03 6.64 4.81
N HIS A 151 18.73 5.34 4.96
CA HIS A 151 19.20 4.30 4.06
C HIS A 151 18.66 4.48 2.64
N ALA A 152 17.36 4.72 2.48
CA ALA A 152 16.73 4.97 1.18
C ALA A 152 17.34 6.20 0.49
N THR A 153 17.53 7.31 1.22
CA THR A 153 18.15 8.51 0.67
C THR A 153 19.59 8.24 0.21
N ALA A 154 20.39 7.56 1.03
CA ALA A 154 21.80 7.28 0.69
C ALA A 154 21.92 6.30 -0.48
N SER A 155 21.13 5.21 -0.48
CA SER A 155 21.19 4.17 -1.53
C SER A 155 20.70 4.64 -2.89
N LYS A 156 19.80 5.64 -2.92
CA LYS A 156 19.20 6.19 -4.14
C LYS A 156 19.77 7.56 -4.54
N LEU A 157 20.80 8.04 -3.83
CA LEU A 157 21.32 9.40 -3.99
C LEU A 157 21.76 9.70 -5.43
N GLU A 158 22.47 8.78 -6.08
CA GLU A 158 23.02 8.98 -7.43
C GLU A 158 21.91 9.12 -8.50
N GLU A 159 20.78 8.42 -8.35
CA GLU A 159 19.66 8.52 -9.30
C GLU A 159 18.73 9.69 -9.00
N LEU A 160 18.75 10.23 -7.77
CA LEU A 160 17.79 11.23 -7.30
C LEU A 160 18.35 12.63 -7.15
N ARG A 161 19.66 12.80 -6.85
CA ARG A 161 20.26 14.10 -6.52
C ARG A 161 20.09 15.18 -7.59
N HIS A 162 19.93 14.78 -8.84
CA HIS A 162 19.76 15.68 -9.97
C HIS A 162 18.29 15.88 -10.39
N GLN A 163 17.36 15.24 -9.69
CA GLN A 163 15.95 15.44 -9.97
C GLN A 163 15.48 16.79 -9.41
N PRO A 164 14.58 17.49 -10.12
CA PRO A 164 14.11 18.81 -9.71
C PRO A 164 13.58 18.83 -8.28
N GLY A 165 14.12 19.73 -7.44
CA GLY A 165 13.71 19.95 -6.06
C GLY A 165 14.16 18.86 -5.07
N PHE A 166 14.80 17.77 -5.52
CA PHE A 166 15.19 16.68 -4.62
C PHE A 166 16.25 17.11 -3.62
N SER A 167 17.37 17.65 -4.08
CA SER A 167 18.49 18.01 -3.22
C SER A 167 18.13 19.07 -2.19
N GLU A 168 17.33 20.05 -2.58
CA GLU A 168 16.86 21.14 -1.72
C GLU A 168 15.90 20.64 -0.62
N THR A 169 15.13 19.58 -0.91
CA THR A 169 14.11 19.06 0.01
C THR A 169 14.66 17.97 0.92
N TRP A 170 15.46 17.05 0.38
CA TRP A 170 15.78 15.78 1.07
C TRP A 170 17.20 15.68 1.60
N LEU A 171 18.11 16.57 1.16
CA LEU A 171 19.51 16.55 1.59
C LEU A 171 19.78 17.61 2.66
N VAL A 172 20.67 17.30 3.58
CA VAL A 172 21.20 18.24 4.58
C VAL A 172 22.67 18.51 4.22
N ALA A 173 22.97 19.77 3.88
CA ALA A 173 24.29 20.16 3.36
C ALA A 173 24.79 19.30 2.16
N GLY A 174 23.87 18.89 1.29
CA GLY A 174 24.17 18.09 0.10
C GLY A 174 24.31 16.58 0.33
N GLU A 175 24.13 16.12 1.57
CA GLU A 175 24.28 14.72 1.98
C GLU A 175 22.96 14.13 2.49
N ALA A 176 22.84 12.80 2.47
CA ALA A 176 21.70 12.10 3.08
C ALA A 176 21.62 12.42 4.58
N PRO A 177 20.41 12.69 5.12
CA PRO A 177 20.25 13.01 6.54
C PRO A 177 20.62 11.81 7.41
N ARG A 178 21.20 12.07 8.58
CA ARG A 178 21.61 11.02 9.52
C ARG A 178 20.41 10.49 10.31
N PRO A 179 20.34 9.17 10.60
CA PRO A 179 19.31 8.64 11.49
C PRO A 179 19.28 9.40 12.83
N GLY A 180 18.07 9.71 13.31
CA GLY A 180 17.85 10.46 14.56
C GLY A 180 18.07 11.97 14.45
N SER A 181 18.60 12.50 13.35
CA SER A 181 18.69 13.96 13.15
C SER A 181 17.30 14.56 12.93
N ARG A 182 17.15 15.85 13.25
CA ARG A 182 15.89 16.56 13.04
C ARG A 182 15.75 16.97 11.58
N PHE A 183 14.66 16.56 10.95
CA PHE A 183 14.31 16.85 9.56
C PHE A 183 13.03 17.68 9.49
N ARG A 184 13.04 18.82 8.81
CA ARG A 184 11.90 19.74 8.65
C ARG A 184 11.48 19.83 7.20
N GLN A 185 10.17 20.06 7.00
CA GLN A 185 9.55 20.15 5.67
C GLN A 185 8.67 21.41 5.59
N PRO A 186 9.24 22.63 5.66
CA PRO A 186 8.46 23.86 5.80
C PRO A 186 7.55 24.13 4.58
N ALA A 187 7.97 23.79 3.36
CA ALA A 187 7.13 23.92 2.17
C ALA A 187 5.92 23.00 2.24
N LEU A 188 6.10 21.74 2.67
CA LEU A 188 5.00 20.80 2.87
C LEU A 188 4.04 21.26 3.97
N ALA A 189 4.55 21.83 5.06
CA ALA A 189 3.72 22.45 6.10
C ALA A 189 2.83 23.57 5.54
N GLY A 190 3.39 24.42 4.68
CA GLY A 190 2.64 25.45 3.97
C GLY A 190 1.50 24.87 3.11
N THR A 191 1.77 23.81 2.37
CA THR A 191 0.77 23.09 1.58
C THR A 191 -0.33 22.48 2.44
N LEU A 192 0.03 21.81 3.54
CA LEU A 192 -0.94 21.23 4.48
C LEU A 192 -1.83 22.32 5.13
N ARG A 193 -1.30 23.52 5.41
CA ARG A 193 -2.11 24.64 5.88
C ARG A 193 -3.09 25.14 4.82
N MET A 194 -2.68 25.23 3.56
CA MET A 194 -3.61 25.56 2.47
C MET A 194 -4.75 24.55 2.38
N LEU A 195 -4.46 23.25 2.47
CA LEU A 195 -5.49 22.21 2.50
C LEU A 195 -6.39 22.32 3.74
N ALA A 196 -5.84 22.70 4.88
CA ALA A 196 -6.60 22.90 6.11
C ALA A 196 -7.56 24.11 6.05
N SER A 197 -7.16 25.20 5.35
CA SER A 197 -7.96 26.42 5.22
C SER A 197 -8.95 26.36 4.05
N ASP A 198 -8.50 25.90 2.90
CA ASP A 198 -9.24 26.00 1.63
C ASP A 198 -10.01 24.70 1.31
N GLY A 199 -9.82 23.64 2.11
CA GLY A 199 -10.38 22.31 1.92
C GLY A 199 -9.55 21.41 0.99
N LEU A 200 -9.78 20.11 1.09
CA LEU A 200 -8.99 19.10 0.38
C LEU A 200 -9.16 19.18 -1.14
N ASP A 201 -10.34 19.60 -1.62
CA ASP A 201 -10.62 19.76 -3.04
C ASP A 201 -9.77 20.84 -3.72
N SER A 202 -9.20 21.78 -2.95
CA SER A 202 -8.29 22.82 -3.47
C SER A 202 -7.02 22.26 -4.11
N PHE A 203 -6.65 21.00 -3.79
CA PHE A 203 -5.57 20.28 -4.46
C PHE A 203 -5.83 20.06 -5.95
N TYR A 204 -7.10 19.98 -6.33
CA TYR A 204 -7.54 19.67 -7.70
C TYR A 204 -8.25 20.84 -8.39
N ARG A 205 -8.90 21.72 -7.64
CA ARG A 205 -9.82 22.77 -8.16
C ARG A 205 -9.76 24.05 -7.34
N GLY A 206 -8.60 24.70 -7.34
CA GLY A 206 -8.40 25.91 -6.57
C GLY A 206 -7.00 26.47 -6.70
N PRO A 207 -6.60 27.43 -5.86
CA PRO A 207 -5.29 28.08 -5.96
C PRO A 207 -4.11 27.11 -5.83
N LEU A 208 -4.26 26.03 -5.04
CA LEU A 208 -3.22 25.00 -4.93
C LEU A 208 -3.09 24.23 -6.25
N ALA A 209 -4.21 23.84 -6.89
CA ALA A 209 -4.18 23.17 -8.20
C ALA A 209 -3.47 24.01 -9.27
N GLU A 210 -3.73 25.33 -9.31
CA GLU A 210 -3.07 26.24 -10.25
C GLU A 210 -1.56 26.29 -9.99
N ARG A 211 -1.14 26.37 -8.73
CA ARG A 211 0.28 26.35 -8.34
C ARG A 211 0.95 25.04 -8.74
N LEU A 212 0.30 23.90 -8.48
CA LEU A 212 0.79 22.57 -8.86
C LEU A 212 0.96 22.49 -10.39
N ALA A 213 -0.05 22.89 -11.15
CA ALA A 213 -0.02 22.84 -12.61
C ALA A 213 1.06 23.76 -13.22
N GLN A 214 1.29 24.95 -12.65
CA GLN A 214 2.39 25.83 -13.05
C GLN A 214 3.75 25.16 -12.82
N GLY A 215 3.95 24.55 -11.65
CA GLY A 215 5.17 23.79 -11.34
C GLY A 215 5.38 22.61 -12.30
N MET A 216 4.31 21.84 -12.57
CA MET A 216 4.34 20.73 -13.53
C MET A 216 4.73 21.18 -14.94
N ALA A 217 4.10 22.24 -15.44
CA ALA A 217 4.39 22.80 -16.75
C ALA A 217 5.82 23.31 -16.86
N ALA A 218 6.32 24.00 -15.83
CA ALA A 218 7.71 24.49 -15.78
C ALA A 218 8.75 23.37 -15.81
N LEU A 219 8.42 22.20 -15.27
CA LEU A 219 9.28 21.02 -15.23
C LEU A 219 9.06 20.07 -16.44
N GLY A 220 8.12 20.36 -17.31
CA GLY A 220 7.79 19.50 -18.46
C GLY A 220 7.13 18.17 -18.09
N MET A 221 6.39 18.13 -16.98
CA MET A 221 5.61 16.96 -16.60
C MET A 221 4.39 16.82 -17.52
N PRO A 222 3.99 15.59 -17.91
CA PRO A 222 2.88 15.38 -18.85
C PRO A 222 1.48 15.42 -18.20
N VAL A 223 1.31 16.13 -17.10
CA VAL A 223 0.06 16.36 -16.36
C VAL A 223 -0.31 17.84 -16.41
N THR A 224 -1.56 18.16 -16.73
CA THR A 224 -2.07 19.53 -16.89
C THR A 224 -3.04 19.92 -15.77
N LEU A 225 -3.36 21.21 -15.66
CA LEU A 225 -4.44 21.69 -14.77
C LEU A 225 -5.79 21.00 -15.10
N GLY A 226 -6.07 20.78 -16.38
CA GLY A 226 -7.28 20.08 -16.80
C GLY A 226 -7.35 18.65 -16.28
N ASP A 227 -6.22 17.95 -16.25
CA ASP A 227 -6.14 16.59 -15.68
C ASP A 227 -6.39 16.58 -14.17
N LEU A 228 -5.81 17.55 -13.43
CA LEU A 228 -6.08 17.74 -12.01
C LEU A 228 -7.57 18.01 -11.77
N GLN A 229 -8.17 18.97 -12.49
CA GLN A 229 -9.56 19.36 -12.34
C GLN A 229 -10.56 18.25 -12.69
N ALA A 230 -10.21 17.36 -13.62
CA ALA A 230 -11.03 16.22 -14.01
C ALA A 230 -10.98 15.08 -13.00
N HIS A 231 -9.90 14.98 -12.19
CA HIS A 231 -9.71 13.86 -11.27
C HIS A 231 -10.78 13.83 -10.16
N ARG A 232 -11.25 12.62 -9.85
CA ARG A 232 -12.16 12.28 -8.74
C ARG A 232 -11.82 10.89 -8.21
N ALA A 233 -11.82 10.71 -6.89
CA ALA A 233 -11.84 9.39 -6.30
C ALA A 233 -13.15 8.66 -6.66
N ARG A 234 -13.09 7.34 -6.78
CA ARG A 234 -14.22 6.49 -7.19
C ARG A 234 -14.57 5.50 -6.09
N ARG A 235 -15.81 4.99 -6.10
CA ARG A 235 -16.30 3.96 -5.17
C ARG A 235 -16.64 2.68 -5.96
N PRO A 236 -15.65 1.87 -6.37
CA PRO A 236 -15.94 0.59 -6.99
C PRO A 236 -16.50 -0.39 -5.95
N ALA A 237 -17.26 -1.39 -6.41
CA ALA A 237 -17.59 -2.53 -5.56
C ALA A 237 -16.29 -3.27 -5.21
N PRO A 238 -16.05 -3.63 -3.93
CA PRO A 238 -14.89 -4.44 -3.56
C PRO A 238 -15.04 -5.86 -4.11
N LEU A 239 -13.91 -6.51 -4.43
CA LEU A 239 -13.88 -7.94 -4.72
C LEU A 239 -14.17 -8.72 -3.44
N THR A 240 -14.91 -9.81 -3.58
CA THR A 240 -15.35 -10.66 -2.47
C THR A 240 -14.94 -12.11 -2.69
N LEU A 241 -14.37 -12.73 -1.67
CA LEU A 241 -14.08 -14.16 -1.63
C LEU A 241 -14.89 -14.81 -0.48
N GLN A 242 -15.67 -15.84 -0.83
CA GLN A 242 -16.26 -16.73 0.18
C GLN A 242 -15.22 -17.79 0.56
N HIS A 243 -14.66 -17.66 1.75
CA HIS A 243 -13.66 -18.56 2.34
C HIS A 243 -14.31 -19.41 3.42
N GLN A 244 -13.81 -20.62 3.72
CA GLN A 244 -14.35 -21.48 4.78
C GLN A 244 -14.42 -20.77 6.15
N GLN A 245 -13.52 -19.82 6.41
CA GLN A 245 -13.46 -19.09 7.68
C GLN A 245 -14.32 -17.81 7.70
N GLY A 246 -14.90 -17.39 6.57
CA GLY A 246 -15.70 -16.16 6.49
C GLY A 246 -15.66 -15.50 5.13
N THR A 247 -16.09 -14.25 5.08
CA THR A 247 -16.07 -13.42 3.87
C THR A 247 -14.88 -12.48 3.89
N LEU A 248 -14.07 -12.52 2.82
CA LEU A 248 -12.87 -11.71 2.65
C LEU A 248 -13.07 -10.71 1.52
N TRP A 249 -12.51 -9.51 1.68
CA TRP A 249 -12.59 -8.43 0.69
C TRP A 249 -11.24 -7.83 0.37
N ASN A 250 -11.13 -7.38 -0.86
CA ASN A 250 -10.02 -6.57 -1.34
C ASN A 250 -10.49 -5.63 -2.45
N LEU A 251 -9.62 -4.76 -2.96
CA LEU A 251 -9.98 -3.78 -3.99
C LEU A 251 -10.07 -4.43 -5.37
N ALA A 252 -11.02 -3.92 -6.17
CA ALA A 252 -11.14 -4.23 -7.59
C ALA A 252 -9.96 -3.64 -8.41
N PRO A 253 -9.78 -4.03 -9.67
CA PRO A 253 -8.83 -3.39 -10.57
C PRO A 253 -8.98 -1.85 -10.57
N PRO A 254 -7.88 -1.10 -10.77
CA PRO A 254 -6.60 -1.53 -11.33
C PRO A 254 -5.64 -2.16 -10.32
N THR A 255 -6.10 -2.50 -9.10
CA THR A 255 -5.26 -3.06 -8.04
C THR A 255 -5.03 -4.57 -8.22
N GLN A 256 -4.01 -5.08 -7.53
CA GLN A 256 -3.79 -6.54 -7.43
C GLN A 256 -4.61 -7.21 -6.30
N GLY A 257 -5.76 -6.63 -5.92
CA GLY A 257 -6.64 -7.22 -4.92
C GLY A 257 -7.14 -8.62 -5.29
N LEU A 258 -7.34 -8.88 -6.59
CA LEU A 258 -7.58 -10.21 -7.11
C LEU A 258 -6.53 -11.22 -6.66
N VAL A 259 -5.24 -10.86 -6.72
CA VAL A 259 -4.14 -11.76 -6.36
C VAL A 259 -4.23 -12.19 -4.90
N SER A 260 -4.45 -11.24 -3.98
CA SER A 260 -4.58 -11.54 -2.55
C SER A 260 -5.73 -12.53 -2.28
N LEU A 261 -6.89 -12.28 -2.89
CA LEU A 261 -8.06 -13.16 -2.71
C LEU A 261 -7.88 -14.50 -3.42
N ALA A 262 -7.27 -14.53 -4.62
CA ALA A 262 -7.01 -15.78 -5.33
C ALA A 262 -6.04 -16.69 -4.58
N ILE A 263 -4.96 -16.14 -4.00
CA ILE A 263 -4.04 -16.93 -3.17
C ILE A 263 -4.80 -17.56 -2.00
N LEU A 264 -5.60 -16.78 -1.25
CA LEU A 264 -6.38 -17.28 -0.13
C LEU A 264 -7.45 -18.28 -0.58
N GLY A 265 -8.13 -18.04 -1.70
CA GLY A 265 -9.11 -18.96 -2.24
C GLY A 265 -8.51 -20.28 -2.74
N ILE A 266 -7.32 -20.26 -3.32
CA ILE A 266 -6.58 -21.47 -3.71
C ILE A 266 -6.14 -22.23 -2.46
N THR A 267 -5.54 -21.55 -1.47
CA THR A 267 -5.04 -22.19 -0.25
C THR A 267 -6.15 -22.68 0.67
N ASP A 268 -7.37 -22.12 0.61
CA ASP A 268 -8.56 -22.60 1.30
C ASP A 268 -8.94 -24.06 0.91
N ARG A 269 -8.49 -24.50 -0.27
CA ARG A 269 -8.69 -25.85 -0.81
C ARG A 269 -7.56 -26.82 -0.48
N LEU A 270 -6.52 -26.32 0.20
CA LEU A 270 -5.34 -27.08 0.61
C LEU A 270 -5.33 -27.31 2.13
N LYS A 271 -4.61 -28.30 2.61
CA LYS A 271 -4.50 -28.60 4.04
C LYS A 271 -3.51 -27.65 4.72
N MET A 272 -3.95 -26.41 5.02
CA MET A 272 -3.06 -25.37 5.57
C MET A 272 -2.94 -25.38 7.10
N ALA A 273 -3.96 -25.86 7.82
CA ALA A 273 -4.00 -25.80 9.29
C ALA A 273 -2.86 -26.58 9.96
N ASP A 274 -2.57 -27.77 9.45
CA ASP A 274 -1.55 -28.68 9.99
C ASP A 274 -0.23 -28.63 9.22
N ALA A 275 -0.09 -27.68 8.27
CA ALA A 275 1.11 -27.56 7.45
C ALA A 275 2.31 -27.03 8.27
N ASP A 276 3.47 -27.66 8.13
CA ASP A 276 4.73 -27.13 8.65
C ASP A 276 5.17 -25.87 7.87
N ASP A 277 6.26 -25.22 8.30
CA ASP A 277 6.73 -24.00 7.66
C ASP A 277 7.09 -24.21 6.18
N ALA A 278 7.71 -25.33 5.80
CA ALA A 278 8.09 -25.61 4.42
C ALA A 278 6.87 -25.85 3.53
N GLN A 279 5.88 -26.60 4.01
CA GLN A 279 4.61 -26.83 3.32
C GLN A 279 3.80 -25.54 3.19
N THR A 280 3.76 -24.73 4.26
CA THR A 280 3.07 -23.42 4.25
C THR A 280 3.68 -22.49 3.20
N VAL A 281 5.00 -22.34 3.18
CA VAL A 281 5.70 -21.51 2.18
C VAL A 281 5.47 -22.06 0.78
N HIS A 282 5.70 -23.36 0.55
CA HIS A 282 5.55 -23.99 -0.75
C HIS A 282 4.14 -23.77 -1.33
N ARG A 283 3.10 -24.11 -0.58
CA ARG A 283 1.70 -24.00 -1.03
C ARG A 283 1.27 -22.57 -1.32
N ILE A 284 1.65 -21.60 -0.47
CA ILE A 284 1.35 -20.18 -0.71
C ILE A 284 2.15 -19.67 -1.94
N VAL A 285 3.41 -20.06 -2.09
CA VAL A 285 4.22 -19.70 -3.27
C VAL A 285 3.63 -20.27 -4.54
N GLU A 286 3.21 -21.54 -4.55
CA GLU A 286 2.57 -22.16 -5.70
C GLU A 286 1.21 -21.50 -6.04
N ALA A 287 0.41 -21.17 -5.03
CA ALA A 287 -0.81 -20.39 -5.20
C ALA A 287 -0.51 -18.98 -5.75
N THR A 288 0.57 -18.34 -5.29
CA THR A 288 1.01 -17.03 -5.78
C THR A 288 1.35 -17.05 -7.27
N LYS A 289 2.07 -18.07 -7.75
CA LYS A 289 2.41 -18.23 -9.18
C LYS A 289 1.14 -18.24 -10.05
N ARG A 290 0.10 -18.96 -9.63
CA ARG A 290 -1.18 -19.06 -10.33
C ARG A 290 -1.96 -17.75 -10.28
N ALA A 291 -2.00 -17.10 -9.12
CA ALA A 291 -2.67 -15.81 -8.94
C ALA A 291 -1.98 -14.70 -9.76
N PHE A 292 -0.65 -14.72 -9.85
CA PHE A 292 0.10 -13.78 -10.70
C PHE A 292 -0.18 -14.02 -12.20
N ALA A 293 -0.35 -15.27 -12.62
CA ALA A 293 -0.76 -15.56 -14.00
C ALA A 293 -2.13 -14.95 -14.34
N LEU A 294 -3.12 -15.03 -13.43
CA LEU A 294 -4.41 -14.35 -13.58
C LEU A 294 -4.26 -12.83 -13.66
N ARG A 295 -3.43 -12.25 -12.78
CA ARG A 295 -3.15 -10.81 -12.78
C ARG A 295 -2.59 -10.35 -14.13
N ASP A 296 -1.56 -11.04 -14.59
CA ASP A 296 -0.80 -10.64 -15.78
C ASP A 296 -1.62 -10.81 -17.06
N ALA A 297 -2.60 -11.73 -17.05
CA ALA A 297 -3.52 -11.92 -18.15
C ALA A 297 -4.66 -10.89 -18.19
N HIS A 298 -5.15 -10.37 -17.03
CA HIS A 298 -6.43 -9.66 -17.00
C HIS A 298 -6.39 -8.29 -16.32
N ILE A 299 -5.46 -8.00 -15.39
CA ILE A 299 -5.57 -6.77 -14.58
C ILE A 299 -5.02 -5.55 -15.29
N THR A 300 -5.91 -4.60 -15.57
CA THR A 300 -5.64 -3.29 -16.18
C THR A 300 -6.64 -2.25 -15.65
N ASP A 301 -6.69 -1.07 -16.26
CA ASP A 301 -7.74 -0.07 -16.02
C ASP A 301 -9.13 -0.71 -16.14
N PRO A 302 -10.04 -0.51 -15.18
CA PRO A 302 -11.38 -1.13 -15.18
C PRO A 302 -12.17 -0.94 -16.48
N ARG A 303 -11.92 0.14 -17.23
CA ARG A 303 -12.59 0.43 -18.51
C ARG A 303 -12.09 -0.42 -19.67
N HIS A 304 -11.01 -1.17 -19.47
CA HIS A 304 -10.33 -2.00 -20.47
C HIS A 304 -10.27 -3.47 -20.05
N LEU A 305 -11.04 -3.86 -19.04
CA LEU A 305 -11.16 -5.27 -18.64
C LEU A 305 -11.94 -6.06 -19.70
N ASP A 306 -11.46 -7.24 -20.01
CA ASP A 306 -12.07 -8.20 -20.94
C ASP A 306 -12.89 -9.29 -20.22
N VAL A 307 -12.79 -9.34 -18.89
CA VAL A 307 -13.46 -10.33 -18.03
C VAL A 307 -14.10 -9.66 -16.82
N ASP A 308 -15.13 -10.27 -16.27
CA ASP A 308 -15.60 -9.97 -14.93
C ASP A 308 -14.64 -10.61 -13.91
N VAL A 309 -13.78 -9.78 -13.30
CA VAL A 309 -12.73 -10.22 -12.38
C VAL A 309 -13.30 -10.96 -11.16
N GLN A 310 -14.54 -10.65 -10.74
CA GLN A 310 -15.18 -11.34 -9.63
C GLN A 310 -15.42 -12.84 -9.96
N GLN A 311 -15.63 -13.19 -11.21
CA GLN A 311 -15.81 -14.59 -11.65
C GLN A 311 -14.54 -15.42 -11.50
N LEU A 312 -13.37 -14.81 -11.50
CA LEU A 312 -12.08 -15.50 -11.27
C LEU A 312 -11.90 -15.94 -9.81
N LEU A 313 -12.79 -15.52 -8.91
CA LEU A 313 -12.80 -15.88 -7.48
C LEU A 313 -13.89 -16.91 -7.12
N THR A 314 -14.60 -17.44 -8.11
CA THR A 314 -15.62 -18.49 -7.87
C THR A 314 -14.96 -19.82 -7.52
N PRO A 315 -15.67 -20.73 -6.84
CA PRO A 315 -15.17 -22.08 -6.56
C PRO A 315 -14.72 -22.82 -7.82
N GLU A 316 -15.47 -22.68 -8.91
CA GLU A 316 -15.22 -23.33 -10.20
C GLU A 316 -13.93 -22.82 -10.87
N ALA A 317 -13.62 -21.54 -10.69
CA ALA A 317 -12.38 -20.95 -11.22
C ALA A 317 -11.16 -21.31 -10.37
N LEU A 318 -11.31 -21.37 -9.05
CA LEU A 318 -10.19 -21.58 -8.12
C LEU A 318 -9.84 -23.07 -7.92
N GLN A 319 -10.81 -24.00 -8.04
CA GLN A 319 -10.56 -25.43 -7.79
C GLN A 319 -9.49 -26.01 -8.73
N PRO A 320 -9.55 -25.81 -10.06
CA PRO A 320 -8.51 -26.33 -10.97
C PRO A 320 -7.11 -25.78 -10.67
N LEU A 321 -7.02 -24.53 -10.18
CA LEU A 321 -5.75 -23.92 -9.79
C LEU A 321 -5.17 -24.60 -8.56
N ALA A 322 -6.01 -24.92 -7.55
CA ALA A 322 -5.59 -25.66 -6.38
C ALA A 322 -5.18 -27.10 -6.72
N ASP A 323 -5.96 -27.80 -7.53
CA ASP A 323 -5.69 -29.17 -7.97
C ASP A 323 -4.39 -29.29 -8.77
N SER A 324 -3.93 -28.21 -9.40
CA SER A 324 -2.69 -28.16 -10.16
C SER A 324 -1.43 -28.01 -9.29
N ILE A 325 -1.57 -27.80 -7.98
CA ILE A 325 -0.44 -27.67 -7.05
C ILE A 325 0.05 -29.07 -6.66
N ASP A 326 1.34 -29.33 -6.87
CA ASP A 326 2.00 -30.57 -6.49
C ASP A 326 2.83 -30.34 -5.21
N ASP A 327 2.45 -30.99 -4.12
CA ASP A 327 3.18 -30.89 -2.83
C ASP A 327 4.62 -31.49 -2.89
N ALA A 328 4.96 -32.20 -3.98
CA ALA A 328 6.26 -32.84 -4.14
C ALA A 328 7.23 -32.05 -5.03
N SER A 329 6.74 -31.07 -5.81
CA SER A 329 7.61 -30.31 -6.72
C SER A 329 7.11 -28.90 -6.96
N ALA A 330 8.05 -27.95 -7.08
CA ALA A 330 7.75 -26.56 -7.41
C ALA A 330 7.55 -26.39 -8.93
N SER A 331 6.53 -25.65 -9.32
CA SER A 331 6.34 -25.23 -10.72
C SER A 331 7.43 -24.23 -11.16
N PRO A 332 7.82 -24.19 -12.44
CA PRO A 332 8.71 -23.16 -12.95
C PRO A 332 8.19 -21.74 -12.67
N TRP A 333 9.12 -20.82 -12.44
CA TRP A 333 8.83 -19.40 -12.24
C TRP A 333 9.84 -18.54 -13.01
N GLY A 334 9.38 -17.39 -13.53
CA GLY A 334 10.22 -16.48 -14.33
C GLY A 334 9.52 -15.14 -14.66
N GLY A 335 8.62 -14.65 -13.79
CA GLY A 335 7.80 -13.49 -14.13
C GLY A 335 7.30 -12.64 -12.98
N GLY A 336 8.19 -11.96 -12.22
CA GLY A 336 7.78 -10.90 -11.27
C GLY A 336 7.72 -9.53 -11.95
N LYS A 337 6.75 -8.65 -11.58
CA LYS A 337 6.67 -7.27 -12.10
C LYS A 337 7.56 -6.27 -11.36
N GLY A 338 8.07 -6.64 -10.20
CA GLY A 338 9.02 -5.83 -9.47
C GLY A 338 8.48 -5.16 -8.21
N PRO A 339 9.35 -4.41 -7.52
CA PRO A 339 9.07 -3.81 -6.21
C PRO A 339 8.20 -2.57 -6.28
N GLY A 340 7.60 -2.23 -5.15
CA GLY A 340 6.95 -0.95 -4.92
C GLY A 340 6.97 -0.66 -3.43
N ASP A 341 7.20 0.60 -3.05
CA ASP A 341 7.14 1.05 -1.67
C ASP A 341 5.79 1.68 -1.34
N THR A 342 5.39 1.52 -0.09
CA THR A 342 4.01 1.76 0.27
C THR A 342 3.91 1.87 1.79
N VAL A 343 2.81 2.41 2.29
CA VAL A 343 2.42 2.29 3.70
C VAL A 343 1.02 1.71 3.79
N TRP A 344 0.87 0.65 4.60
CA TRP A 344 -0.43 0.16 5.02
C TRP A 344 -0.73 0.63 6.44
N MET A 345 -1.97 1.03 6.69
CA MET A 345 -2.47 1.42 8.00
C MET A 345 -3.86 0.84 8.26
N GLY A 346 -4.17 0.57 9.54
CA GLY A 346 -5.48 0.14 10.00
C GLY A 346 -5.98 1.01 11.15
N VAL A 347 -7.27 1.28 11.19
CA VAL A 347 -7.95 1.94 12.32
C VAL A 347 -9.29 1.27 12.59
N VAL A 348 -9.61 1.04 13.85
CA VAL A 348 -10.94 0.59 14.30
C VAL A 348 -11.38 1.48 15.45
N ASP A 349 -12.60 2.02 15.37
CA ASP A 349 -13.17 2.87 16.43
C ASP A 349 -14.09 2.09 17.37
N ASN A 350 -14.59 2.78 18.39
CA ASN A 350 -15.46 2.22 19.41
C ASN A 350 -16.81 1.69 18.87
N SER A 351 -17.29 2.20 17.74
CA SER A 351 -18.51 1.70 17.08
C SER A 351 -18.27 0.36 16.37
N GLY A 352 -17.02 0.01 16.12
CA GLY A 352 -16.60 -1.14 15.32
C GLY A 352 -16.46 -0.81 13.83
N LEU A 353 -16.55 0.47 13.44
CA LEU A 353 -16.17 0.91 12.09
C LEU A 353 -14.67 0.65 11.91
N ALA A 354 -14.32 -0.13 10.91
CA ALA A 354 -12.95 -0.53 10.64
C ALA A 354 -12.48 -0.01 9.28
N VAL A 355 -11.23 0.46 9.20
CA VAL A 355 -10.63 0.98 7.98
C VAL A 355 -9.31 0.27 7.72
N SER A 356 -9.16 -0.30 6.52
CA SER A 356 -7.89 -0.76 5.95
C SER A 356 -7.50 0.22 4.85
N PHE A 357 -6.34 0.82 4.95
CA PHE A 357 -5.89 1.88 4.05
C PHE A 357 -4.47 1.67 3.59
N ILE A 358 -4.20 2.02 2.35
CA ILE A 358 -2.87 1.94 1.76
C ILE A 358 -2.57 3.17 0.92
N GLN A 359 -1.37 3.74 1.04
CA GLN A 359 -0.92 4.97 0.39
C GLN A 359 0.50 4.81 -0.12
N SER A 360 0.81 5.36 -1.31
CA SER A 360 2.11 5.17 -1.93
C SER A 360 2.41 6.24 -2.97
N ILE A 361 3.71 6.50 -3.16
CA ILE A 361 4.26 7.20 -4.33
C ILE A 361 4.96 6.25 -5.31
N TYR A 362 4.79 4.94 -5.14
CA TYR A 362 5.30 3.78 -5.87
C TYR A 362 6.73 3.40 -5.48
N HIS A 363 7.77 4.01 -6.02
CA HIS A 363 9.15 3.77 -5.61
C HIS A 363 9.56 4.75 -4.51
N GLU A 364 10.65 4.46 -3.74
CA GLU A 364 11.13 5.41 -2.74
C GLU A 364 11.37 6.76 -3.40
N PHE A 365 10.84 7.82 -2.78
CA PHE A 365 10.82 9.19 -3.29
C PHE A 365 10.12 9.36 -4.66
N GLY A 366 9.31 8.38 -5.11
CA GLY A 366 8.53 8.46 -6.34
C GLY A 366 9.38 8.75 -7.57
N SER A 367 9.00 9.77 -8.33
CA SER A 367 9.77 10.27 -9.47
C SER A 367 11.05 11.01 -9.07
N GLY A 368 11.24 11.32 -7.80
CA GLY A 368 12.28 12.24 -7.30
C GLY A 368 11.95 13.70 -7.53
N VAL A 369 10.93 14.03 -8.31
CA VAL A 369 10.52 15.40 -8.58
C VAL A 369 9.75 15.95 -7.39
N VAL A 370 10.23 17.06 -6.83
CA VAL A 370 9.52 17.84 -5.83
C VAL A 370 9.01 19.12 -6.48
N LEU A 371 7.70 19.35 -6.45
CA LEU A 371 7.10 20.51 -7.07
C LEU A 371 7.50 21.80 -6.32
N PRO A 372 7.91 22.85 -7.04
CA PRO A 372 8.38 24.09 -6.45
C PRO A 372 7.42 24.66 -5.41
N ASP A 373 7.96 25.18 -4.32
CA ASP A 373 7.25 25.87 -3.23
C ASP A 373 6.13 25.08 -2.54
N THR A 374 6.00 23.77 -2.84
CA THR A 374 4.95 22.92 -2.26
C THR A 374 5.47 21.83 -1.32
N GLY A 375 6.73 21.44 -1.49
CA GLY A 375 7.31 20.29 -0.78
C GLY A 375 6.69 18.93 -1.15
N ILE A 376 5.86 18.88 -2.20
CA ILE A 376 5.21 17.65 -2.66
C ILE A 376 6.14 16.90 -3.60
N VAL A 377 6.58 15.70 -3.20
CA VAL A 377 7.21 14.75 -4.10
C VAL A 377 6.14 14.04 -4.93
N TRP A 378 6.36 13.93 -6.25
CA TRP A 378 5.38 13.33 -7.15
C TRP A 378 5.69 11.87 -7.44
N GLN A 379 4.66 11.03 -7.47
CA GLN A 379 4.76 9.60 -7.72
C GLN A 379 5.34 9.26 -9.10
N ASN A 380 5.88 8.04 -9.22
CA ASN A 380 6.30 7.47 -10.49
C ASN A 380 5.46 6.26 -10.92
N ARG A 381 4.17 6.21 -10.52
CA ARG A 381 3.27 5.11 -10.84
C ARG A 381 3.13 4.84 -12.34
N GLY A 382 3.37 5.84 -13.16
CA GLY A 382 3.40 5.71 -14.61
C GLY A 382 4.40 4.67 -15.14
N ALA A 383 5.46 4.34 -14.38
CA ALA A 383 6.39 3.28 -14.75
C ALA A 383 5.75 1.87 -14.83
N ALA A 384 4.50 1.72 -14.36
CA ALA A 384 3.72 0.48 -14.54
C ALA A 384 3.12 0.33 -15.95
N PHE A 385 3.09 1.39 -16.77
CA PHE A 385 2.65 1.29 -18.15
C PHE A 385 3.73 0.69 -19.06
N SER A 386 3.27 0.03 -20.12
CA SER A 386 4.11 -0.43 -21.23
C SER A 386 4.10 0.58 -22.38
N LEU A 387 5.23 0.74 -23.06
CA LEU A 387 5.31 1.51 -24.31
C LEU A 387 5.00 0.65 -25.56
N ASP A 388 4.80 -0.66 -25.41
CA ASP A 388 4.26 -1.52 -26.46
C ASP A 388 2.75 -1.27 -26.58
N PRO A 389 2.25 -0.78 -27.74
CA PRO A 389 0.84 -0.47 -27.94
C PRO A 389 -0.07 -1.70 -27.92
N GLN A 390 0.49 -2.91 -28.07
CA GLN A 390 -0.27 -4.17 -28.01
C GLN A 390 -0.34 -4.77 -26.61
N HIS A 391 0.38 -4.21 -25.65
CA HIS A 391 0.42 -4.72 -24.30
C HIS A 391 -0.86 -4.34 -23.52
N LEU A 392 -1.34 -5.24 -22.65
CA LEU A 392 -2.50 -4.99 -21.77
C LEU A 392 -2.38 -3.66 -21.00
N LEU A 393 -1.18 -3.33 -20.55
CA LEU A 393 -0.85 -2.10 -19.82
C LEU A 393 -0.28 -1.00 -20.73
N ALA A 394 -0.60 -0.98 -22.05
CA ALA A 394 -0.14 0.07 -22.95
C ALA A 394 -0.50 1.47 -22.42
N LEU A 395 0.45 2.41 -22.49
CA LEU A 395 0.22 3.80 -22.10
C LEU A 395 -0.82 4.46 -23.01
N ALA A 396 -1.79 5.13 -22.41
CA ALA A 396 -2.70 6.04 -23.10
C ALA A 396 -3.13 7.18 -22.17
N PRO A 397 -3.33 8.40 -22.68
CA PRO A 397 -3.87 9.51 -21.90
C PRO A 397 -5.19 9.13 -21.22
N GLY A 398 -5.36 9.50 -19.98
CA GLY A 398 -6.55 9.20 -19.19
C GLY A 398 -6.69 7.74 -18.75
N LYS A 399 -5.78 6.83 -19.10
CA LYS A 399 -5.77 5.43 -18.63
C LYS A 399 -5.19 5.35 -17.23
N GLN A 400 -5.79 4.50 -16.36
CA GLN A 400 -5.22 4.22 -15.04
C GLN A 400 -4.09 3.19 -15.15
N PRO A 401 -2.99 3.39 -14.42
CA PRO A 401 -1.92 2.40 -14.33
C PRO A 401 -2.34 1.21 -13.47
N PHE A 402 -1.69 0.07 -13.66
CA PHE A 402 -1.75 -1.05 -12.72
C PHE A 402 -1.22 -0.64 -11.34
N HIS A 403 -1.89 -1.10 -10.27
CA HIS A 403 -1.52 -0.82 -8.89
C HIS A 403 -1.22 -2.09 -8.09
N THR A 404 -0.13 -2.05 -7.32
CA THR A 404 0.19 -3.09 -6.35
C THR A 404 -0.53 -2.91 -5.00
N LEU A 405 -1.17 -1.77 -4.76
CA LEU A 405 -1.83 -1.43 -3.51
C LEU A 405 -3.14 -2.22 -3.35
N ASN A 406 -3.28 -2.93 -2.23
CA ASN A 406 -4.43 -3.78 -2.00
C ASN A 406 -4.75 -3.95 -0.50
N PRO A 407 -5.45 -2.98 0.14
CA PRO A 407 -5.89 -3.11 1.53
C PRO A 407 -6.91 -4.25 1.65
N ALA A 408 -6.78 -5.07 2.70
CA ALA A 408 -7.61 -6.26 2.90
C ALA A 408 -8.45 -6.16 4.17
N ALA A 409 -9.61 -6.85 4.15
CA ALA A 409 -10.47 -7.03 5.31
C ALA A 409 -11.17 -8.38 5.27
N ALA A 410 -11.63 -8.86 6.45
CA ALA A 410 -12.39 -10.08 6.59
C ALA A 410 -13.46 -9.94 7.70
N ARG A 411 -14.62 -10.55 7.48
CA ARG A 411 -15.58 -10.93 8.54
C ARG A 411 -15.55 -12.43 8.68
N LEU A 412 -15.14 -12.90 9.86
CA LEU A 412 -14.99 -14.31 10.13
C LEU A 412 -16.30 -14.91 10.68
N ASN A 413 -16.49 -16.21 10.46
CA ASN A 413 -17.67 -16.93 10.92
C ASN A 413 -17.83 -16.95 12.44
N ASP A 414 -16.74 -16.74 13.19
CA ASP A 414 -16.72 -16.64 14.64
C ASP A 414 -17.06 -15.22 15.16
N GLY A 415 -17.41 -14.29 14.27
CA GLY A 415 -17.79 -12.91 14.58
C GLY A 415 -16.64 -11.93 14.69
N ARG A 416 -15.38 -12.36 14.49
CA ARG A 416 -14.25 -11.41 14.38
C ARG A 416 -14.32 -10.61 13.10
N VAL A 417 -13.90 -9.33 13.18
CA VAL A 417 -13.63 -8.48 12.01
C VAL A 417 -12.15 -8.16 11.99
N MET A 418 -11.50 -8.39 10.87
CA MET A 418 -10.05 -8.16 10.69
C MET A 418 -9.81 -7.19 9.55
N VAL A 419 -8.98 -6.17 9.78
CA VAL A 419 -8.36 -5.33 8.75
C VAL A 419 -6.86 -5.58 8.78
N TYR A 420 -6.25 -5.81 7.62
CA TYR A 420 -4.87 -6.23 7.53
C TYR A 420 -4.24 -5.86 6.19
N GLY A 421 -2.92 -5.83 6.14
CA GLY A 421 -2.18 -5.53 4.92
C GLY A 421 -0.69 -5.45 5.14
N SER A 422 0.02 -5.08 4.08
CA SER A 422 1.47 -4.89 4.09
C SER A 422 1.88 -3.92 3.01
N MET A 423 3.06 -3.34 3.12
CA MET A 423 3.79 -2.77 2.00
C MET A 423 4.59 -3.85 1.26
N GLY A 424 5.23 -3.51 0.13
CA GLY A 424 6.21 -4.37 -0.55
C GLY A 424 5.81 -4.85 -1.96
N GLY A 425 5.09 -4.05 -2.73
CA GLY A 425 4.79 -4.35 -4.13
C GLY A 425 4.16 -5.72 -4.34
N ASP A 426 4.81 -6.60 -5.08
CA ASP A 426 4.38 -8.00 -5.33
C ASP A 426 4.40 -8.87 -4.06
N GLY A 427 5.06 -8.42 -2.99
CA GLY A 427 5.05 -9.08 -1.69
C GLY A 427 3.77 -8.87 -0.88
N GLN A 428 2.97 -7.84 -1.17
CA GLN A 428 1.77 -7.52 -0.39
C GLN A 428 0.79 -8.70 -0.31
N PRO A 429 0.35 -9.32 -1.42
CA PRO A 429 -0.57 -10.45 -1.38
C PRO A 429 0.03 -11.68 -0.70
N GLN A 430 1.32 -11.93 -0.84
CA GLN A 430 2.03 -13.04 -0.21
C GLN A 430 2.08 -12.88 1.30
N THR A 431 2.39 -11.66 1.78
CA THR A 431 2.41 -11.33 3.21
C THR A 431 1.01 -11.39 3.82
N GLN A 432 -0.02 -10.91 3.11
CA GLN A 432 -1.42 -11.03 3.55
C GLN A 432 -1.82 -12.50 3.70
N ALA A 433 -1.48 -13.34 2.73
CA ALA A 433 -1.75 -14.78 2.79
C ALA A 433 -1.01 -15.48 3.94
N ALA A 434 0.27 -15.15 4.15
CA ALA A 434 1.06 -15.70 5.27
C ALA A 434 0.46 -15.32 6.62
N LEU A 435 0.07 -14.04 6.79
CA LEU A 435 -0.53 -13.54 8.03
C LEU A 435 -1.89 -14.21 8.29
N PHE A 436 -2.78 -14.24 7.29
CA PHE A 436 -4.10 -14.85 7.41
C PHE A 436 -3.99 -16.35 7.73
N THR A 437 -3.15 -17.09 7.01
CA THR A 437 -2.93 -18.52 7.24
C THR A 437 -2.44 -18.79 8.66
N ARG A 438 -1.42 -18.07 9.13
CA ARG A 438 -0.85 -18.28 10.47
C ARG A 438 -1.84 -17.93 11.57
N TYR A 439 -2.48 -16.78 11.49
CA TYR A 439 -3.37 -16.32 12.55
C TYR A 439 -4.72 -17.05 12.55
N ILE A 440 -5.34 -17.20 11.37
CA ILE A 440 -6.71 -17.73 11.28
C ILE A 440 -6.73 -19.25 11.19
N LEU A 441 -5.85 -19.87 10.38
CA LEU A 441 -5.92 -21.31 10.13
C LEU A 441 -5.03 -22.10 11.10
N GLN A 442 -3.86 -21.58 11.46
CA GLN A 442 -2.89 -22.25 12.32
C GLN A 442 -2.99 -21.81 13.79
N GLY A 443 -3.82 -20.82 14.13
CA GLY A 443 -4.02 -20.35 15.50
C GLY A 443 -2.80 -19.68 16.14
N VAL A 444 -1.85 -19.20 15.33
CA VAL A 444 -0.66 -18.49 15.83
C VAL A 444 -1.09 -17.10 16.34
N PRO A 445 -0.62 -16.64 17.53
CA PRO A 445 -0.93 -15.31 18.04
C PRO A 445 -0.66 -14.20 17.01
N LEU A 446 -1.47 -13.14 16.99
CA LEU A 446 -1.45 -12.13 15.93
C LEU A 446 -0.07 -11.48 15.75
N GLN A 447 0.55 -10.99 16.83
CA GLN A 447 1.88 -10.37 16.76
C GLN A 447 2.96 -11.38 16.33
N GLU A 448 2.85 -12.62 16.77
CA GLU A 448 3.77 -13.68 16.34
C GLU A 448 3.60 -13.97 14.85
N SER A 449 2.38 -14.02 14.34
CA SER A 449 2.09 -14.24 12.91
C SER A 449 2.74 -13.17 12.01
N ILE A 450 2.78 -11.91 12.47
CA ILE A 450 3.48 -10.82 11.79
C ILE A 450 5.00 -10.92 11.93
N SER A 451 5.48 -11.30 13.13
CA SER A 451 6.91 -11.31 13.47
C SER A 451 7.68 -12.51 12.93
N ARG A 452 7.00 -13.64 12.62
CA ARG A 452 7.63 -14.83 12.06
C ARG A 452 8.40 -14.53 10.78
N PRO A 453 9.42 -15.34 10.43
CA PRO A 453 10.16 -15.18 9.19
C PRO A 453 9.22 -15.20 7.98
N ARG A 454 9.51 -14.35 7.01
CA ARG A 454 8.72 -14.20 5.77
C ARG A 454 9.55 -14.54 4.55
N TRP A 455 8.86 -14.61 3.43
CA TRP A 455 9.41 -14.88 2.12
C TRP A 455 8.81 -13.92 1.09
N LEU A 456 9.46 -13.86 -0.06
CA LEU A 456 9.01 -13.12 -1.23
C LEU A 456 9.38 -13.91 -2.49
N LEU A 457 8.39 -14.30 -3.26
CA LEU A 457 8.58 -14.80 -4.62
C LEU A 457 8.64 -13.59 -5.56
N GLY A 458 9.71 -13.50 -6.35
CA GLY A 458 9.86 -12.45 -7.33
C GLY A 458 10.88 -11.39 -6.96
N ARG A 459 10.85 -10.25 -7.64
CA ARG A 459 11.86 -9.21 -7.54
C ARG A 459 11.69 -8.34 -6.31
N THR A 460 12.83 -7.98 -5.70
CA THR A 460 12.91 -6.94 -4.69
C THR A 460 13.65 -5.73 -5.24
N TRP A 461 13.73 -4.68 -4.44
CA TRP A 461 14.48 -3.46 -4.71
C TRP A 461 15.93 -3.73 -5.12
N GLY A 462 16.31 -3.15 -6.27
CA GLY A 462 17.68 -3.21 -6.77
C GLY A 462 18.17 -4.58 -7.21
N GLN A 463 17.31 -5.61 -7.19
CA GLN A 463 17.65 -6.96 -7.61
C GLN A 463 16.88 -7.37 -8.87
N SER A 464 17.56 -8.08 -9.76
CA SER A 464 16.98 -8.60 -11.00
C SER A 464 16.53 -10.06 -10.88
N SER A 465 16.80 -10.74 -9.73
CA SER A 465 16.49 -12.15 -9.55
C SER A 465 14.99 -12.37 -9.26
N ASP A 466 14.40 -13.35 -9.92
CA ASP A 466 13.04 -13.81 -9.68
C ASP A 466 12.99 -14.97 -8.65
N SER A 467 14.06 -15.17 -7.86
CA SER A 467 14.19 -16.21 -6.86
C SER A 467 13.11 -16.16 -5.77
N LEU A 468 12.92 -17.25 -5.06
CA LEU A 468 12.20 -17.28 -3.79
C LEU A 468 13.13 -16.81 -2.67
N LYS A 469 12.93 -15.60 -2.20
CA LYS A 469 13.69 -14.99 -1.11
C LYS A 469 13.11 -15.39 0.24
N LEU A 470 13.96 -15.85 1.14
CA LEU A 470 13.59 -16.25 2.51
C LEU A 470 14.42 -15.44 3.51
N GLU A 471 13.82 -15.02 4.62
CA GLU A 471 14.63 -14.51 5.75
C GLU A 471 15.46 -15.61 6.38
N GLY A 472 16.68 -15.26 6.83
CA GLY A 472 17.63 -16.19 7.47
C GLY A 472 17.13 -16.85 8.75
N ARG A 473 16.01 -16.38 9.30
CA ARG A 473 15.36 -16.91 10.53
C ARG A 473 14.53 -18.19 10.29
N PHE A 474 14.33 -18.62 9.05
CA PHE A 474 13.76 -19.95 8.80
C PHE A 474 14.74 -21.05 9.26
N ALA A 475 14.20 -22.14 9.80
CA ALA A 475 15.02 -23.31 10.15
C ALA A 475 15.75 -23.85 8.92
N SER A 476 17.01 -24.28 9.08
CA SER A 476 17.81 -24.82 7.97
C SER A 476 17.13 -26.00 7.26
N ALA A 477 16.39 -26.83 8.00
CA ALA A 477 15.61 -27.93 7.42
C ALA A 477 14.48 -27.43 6.49
N CYS A 478 13.81 -26.31 6.84
CA CYS A 478 12.80 -25.68 5.98
C CYS A 478 13.44 -25.19 4.68
N ILE A 479 14.56 -24.48 4.75
CA ILE A 479 15.28 -23.97 3.59
C ILE A 479 15.74 -25.14 2.69
N ALA A 480 16.30 -26.20 3.29
CA ALA A 480 16.73 -27.39 2.55
C ALA A 480 15.54 -28.06 1.83
N ARG A 481 14.42 -28.22 2.54
CA ARG A 481 13.20 -28.82 1.96
C ARG A 481 12.66 -28.02 0.78
N LEU A 482 12.64 -26.69 0.86
CA LEU A 482 12.20 -25.85 -0.25
C LEU A 482 13.10 -25.98 -1.49
N ARG A 483 14.41 -26.10 -1.30
CA ARG A 483 15.37 -26.38 -2.40
C ARG A 483 15.16 -27.76 -3.00
N GLU A 484 14.93 -28.79 -2.18
CA GLU A 484 14.61 -30.15 -2.64
C GLU A 484 13.34 -30.19 -3.48
N LEU A 485 12.33 -29.37 -3.16
CA LEU A 485 11.11 -29.19 -3.93
C LEU A 485 11.37 -28.49 -5.28
N GLY A 486 12.55 -27.92 -5.50
CA GLY A 486 12.92 -27.25 -6.76
C GLY A 486 12.74 -25.74 -6.75
N HIS A 487 12.49 -25.10 -5.59
CA HIS A 487 12.51 -23.65 -5.52
C HIS A 487 13.93 -23.09 -5.63
N ASP A 488 14.11 -22.03 -6.43
CA ASP A 488 15.35 -21.23 -6.45
C ASP A 488 15.38 -20.31 -5.24
N VAL A 489 16.02 -20.77 -4.15
CA VAL A 489 15.99 -20.13 -2.83
C VAL A 489 17.21 -19.26 -2.60
N GLU A 490 16.95 -17.96 -2.39
CA GLU A 490 17.90 -16.96 -1.88
C GLU A 490 17.60 -16.64 -0.42
N VAL A 491 18.64 -16.58 0.43
CA VAL A 491 18.46 -16.26 1.85
C VAL A 491 18.89 -14.82 2.10
N LEU A 492 17.98 -14.00 2.64
CA LEU A 492 18.22 -12.62 3.02
C LEU A 492 18.53 -12.48 4.52
N ALA A 493 18.97 -11.29 4.92
CA ALA A 493 19.18 -10.95 6.32
C ALA A 493 17.89 -11.09 7.16
N ASP A 494 18.07 -11.27 8.46
CA ASP A 494 16.99 -11.30 9.44
C ASP A 494 16.24 -9.96 9.45
N PHE A 495 14.91 -10.02 9.56
CA PHE A 495 14.05 -8.84 9.57
C PHE A 495 14.29 -7.88 8.41
N SER A 496 14.55 -8.41 7.22
CA SER A 496 14.77 -7.60 6.02
C SER A 496 13.53 -6.79 5.66
N GLU A 497 13.67 -5.48 5.43
CA GLU A 497 12.59 -4.60 4.96
C GLU A 497 12.02 -5.04 3.60
N ALA A 498 12.80 -5.77 2.80
CA ALA A 498 12.34 -6.38 1.54
C ALA A 498 11.11 -7.30 1.72
N MET A 499 10.88 -7.81 2.93
CA MET A 499 9.71 -8.63 3.28
C MET A 499 8.45 -7.81 3.57
N GLY A 500 8.51 -6.48 3.43
CA GLY A 500 7.41 -5.56 3.67
C GLY A 500 7.15 -5.28 5.15
N HIS A 501 6.25 -4.33 5.41
CA HIS A 501 5.79 -3.95 6.74
C HIS A 501 4.32 -4.34 6.90
N ALA A 502 4.08 -5.45 7.59
CA ALA A 502 2.73 -5.96 7.83
C ALA A 502 2.07 -5.30 9.04
N GLY A 503 0.76 -5.27 9.04
CA GLY A 503 -0.02 -4.86 10.19
C GLY A 503 -1.41 -5.47 10.17
N ALA A 504 -2.05 -5.53 11.34
CA ALA A 504 -3.42 -5.98 11.45
C ALA A 504 -4.10 -5.42 12.70
N ILE A 505 -5.43 -5.26 12.61
CA ILE A 505 -6.30 -5.07 13.77
C ILE A 505 -7.42 -6.09 13.66
N VAL A 506 -7.71 -6.75 14.78
CA VAL A 506 -8.82 -7.69 14.93
C VAL A 506 -9.77 -7.15 15.99
N ARG A 507 -11.04 -6.96 15.61
CA ARG A 507 -12.13 -6.73 16.55
C ARG A 507 -12.76 -8.08 16.90
N HIS A 508 -12.71 -8.42 18.17
CA HIS A 508 -13.29 -9.65 18.70
C HIS A 508 -14.81 -9.49 18.97
N PRO A 509 -15.58 -10.58 19.01
CA PRO A 509 -17.03 -10.53 19.27
C PRO A 509 -17.42 -9.88 20.60
N ASN A 510 -16.52 -9.93 21.59
CA ASN A 510 -16.70 -9.28 22.90
C ASN A 510 -16.36 -7.78 22.90
N GLY A 511 -16.04 -7.20 21.73
CA GLY A 511 -15.70 -5.79 21.57
C GLY A 511 -14.22 -5.46 21.78
N LEU A 512 -13.39 -6.37 22.27
CA LEU A 512 -11.94 -6.14 22.39
C LEU A 512 -11.29 -5.96 21.01
N LEU A 513 -10.32 -5.07 20.96
CA LEU A 513 -9.51 -4.80 19.78
C LEU A 513 -8.09 -5.32 20.04
N GLU A 514 -7.58 -6.13 19.14
CA GLU A 514 -6.22 -6.66 19.15
C GLU A 514 -5.45 -6.08 17.96
N GLY A 515 -4.35 -5.38 18.20
CA GLY A 515 -3.52 -4.76 17.16
C GLY A 515 -2.09 -5.28 17.19
N ALA A 516 -1.52 -5.45 16.00
CA ALA A 516 -0.13 -5.88 15.84
C ALA A 516 0.57 -5.13 14.70
N THR A 517 1.86 -4.88 14.86
CA THR A 517 2.70 -4.14 13.91
C THR A 517 4.00 -4.87 13.61
N ASP A 518 4.61 -4.54 12.49
CA ASP A 518 5.80 -5.21 11.99
C ASP A 518 7.08 -4.77 12.73
N PRO A 519 7.88 -5.71 13.25
CA PRO A 519 9.18 -5.38 13.84
C PRO A 519 10.21 -4.88 12.82
N ARG A 520 9.92 -4.96 11.50
CA ARG A 520 10.76 -4.44 10.41
C ARG A 520 10.52 -2.95 10.16
N SER A 521 9.56 -2.33 10.85
CA SER A 521 9.19 -0.91 10.72
C SER A 521 9.38 -0.15 12.04
N ASN A 522 9.20 1.17 11.98
CA ASN A 522 9.12 2.04 13.18
C ASN A 522 7.68 2.14 13.73
N GLY A 523 6.87 1.13 13.45
CA GLY A 523 5.44 1.13 13.69
C GLY A 523 5.03 0.94 15.14
N ALA A 524 3.75 1.22 15.38
CA ALA A 524 3.09 0.93 16.64
C ALA A 524 1.63 0.51 16.41
N ALA A 525 1.15 -0.39 17.28
CA ALA A 525 -0.27 -0.59 17.51
C ALA A 525 -0.66 0.22 18.75
N ALA A 526 -1.45 1.28 18.57
CA ALA A 526 -1.84 2.22 19.62
C ALA A 526 -3.35 2.12 19.87
N GLY A 527 -3.72 1.79 21.10
CA GLY A 527 -5.11 1.64 21.52
C GLY A 527 -5.39 2.27 22.90
N TYR A 528 -6.69 2.37 23.26
CA TYR A 528 -7.14 2.91 24.56
C TYR A 528 -8.42 2.27 25.04
#